data_5a3ff36e9e7a2261df457dec10e54fe9
#
_entry.id   5a3ff36e9e7a2261df457dec10e54fe9
#
_cell.length_a   1.000
_cell.length_b   1.000
_cell.length_c   1.000
_cell.angle_alpha   90.00
_cell.angle_beta   90.00
_cell.angle_gamma   90.00
#
_symmetry.space_group_name_H-M   'P 1'
#
loop_
_entity.id
_entity.type
_entity.pdbx_description
1 polymer ?
#
loop_
_entity_poly.entity_id
_entity_poly.type
_entity_poly.pdbx_seq_one_letter_code
_entity_poly.pdbx_strand_id
1 'polypeptide(L)'
;MNNKKKLKSVSIAIMSFILAGVLSGCTTFDNFKKTFIDKQVVGEENTITIGIYEPSSGEFKEQGEEEIKGIELANSIYGNVNGIKIKLVRVDNQSDINSAKGAIQNLIKMKPAVIIGSAGEANSMVASPYIEAAKIPAITPSAVNPLITENNKYYFRASITESQRGAGLAEYAYSVLGSRKMAIVSMKNDSANTTMQRGFTSKVIELEQSSASDSSSSSSSIVYKKSVDVDFEGFGKLVKNIRASGADVVMLPFGAEKSDKLFSAIEKENLEDKITFIGSSSWNSEEFVYMMKMHPNIKVVFPSDSVFSAGKTTTKSVTAETQRFVIEYANKYGNDSEPTSNAALGYDSYLLAINAINKANSKKPADIRKALSELSGVRGATGVFTFDSDGNPVKSVNLSTIKSGKVISLYVTNEATTAETMEKIK
;
A
#
# COMPACT_ATOMS: atom_id res chain seq x y z
N MET A 1 -57.32 -57.76 4.87
CA MET A 1 -56.96 -57.04 6.14
C MET A 1 -55.49 -56.97 6.47
N ASN A 2 -54.57 -57.30 5.56
CA ASN A 2 -53.11 -57.37 5.85
C ASN A 2 -52.22 -56.23 5.35
N ASN A 3 -52.76 -55.32 4.49
CA ASN A 3 -51.94 -54.26 3.90
C ASN A 3 -51.88 -52.96 4.73
N LYS A 4 -52.81 -52.74 5.64
CA LYS A 4 -52.80 -51.51 6.49
C LYS A 4 -51.83 -51.59 7.67
N LYS A 5 -51.49 -52.82 8.13
CA LYS A 5 -50.50 -53.02 9.23
C LYS A 5 -49.04 -52.90 8.76
N LYS A 6 -48.74 -53.28 7.50
CA LYS A 6 -47.38 -53.10 6.93
C LYS A 6 -47.05 -51.63 6.65
N LEU A 7 -48.05 -50.82 6.23
CA LEU A 7 -47.79 -49.40 5.98
C LEU A 7 -47.53 -48.58 7.24
N LYS A 8 -48.18 -48.92 8.37
CA LYS A 8 -47.92 -48.24 9.66
C LYS A 8 -46.56 -48.58 10.24
N SER A 9 -46.04 -49.81 10.08
CA SER A 9 -44.73 -50.19 10.58
C SER A 9 -43.58 -49.56 9.76
N VAL A 10 -43.73 -49.38 8.47
CA VAL A 10 -42.76 -48.69 7.61
C VAL A 10 -42.71 -47.20 7.91
N SER A 11 -43.85 -46.53 8.14
CA SER A 11 -43.91 -45.12 8.50
C SER A 11 -43.24 -44.81 9.87
N ILE A 12 -43.40 -45.68 10.85
CA ILE A 12 -42.76 -45.53 12.17
C ILE A 12 -41.25 -45.77 12.05
N ALA A 13 -40.77 -46.70 11.24
CA ALA A 13 -39.33 -46.94 11.03
C ALA A 13 -38.65 -45.75 10.31
N ILE A 14 -39.33 -45.18 9.31
CA ILE A 14 -38.77 -43.97 8.59
C ILE A 14 -38.76 -42.75 9.52
N MET A 15 -39.77 -42.57 10.35
CA MET A 15 -39.81 -41.46 11.32
C MET A 15 -38.78 -41.59 12.43
N SER A 16 -38.46 -42.80 12.84
CA SER A 16 -37.37 -43.10 13.82
C SER A 16 -35.98 -42.86 13.21
N PHE A 17 -35.78 -43.11 11.91
CA PHE A 17 -34.51 -42.85 11.24
C PHE A 17 -34.26 -41.37 11.01
N ILE A 18 -35.31 -40.57 10.73
CA ILE A 18 -35.20 -39.11 10.58
C ILE A 18 -34.91 -38.47 11.94
N LEU A 19 -35.48 -38.96 13.04
CA LEU A 19 -35.23 -38.43 14.40
C LEU A 19 -33.82 -38.79 14.90
N ALA A 20 -33.28 -39.95 14.54
CA ALA A 20 -31.92 -40.33 14.85
C ALA A 20 -30.87 -39.53 14.06
N GLY A 21 -31.14 -39.12 12.81
CA GLY A 21 -30.30 -38.29 11.96
C GLY A 21 -30.16 -36.84 12.50
N VAL A 22 -31.23 -36.29 13.08
CA VAL A 22 -31.22 -34.94 13.63
C VAL A 22 -30.46 -34.88 14.98
N LEU A 23 -30.52 -35.95 15.79
CA LEU A 23 -29.75 -36.04 17.04
C LEU A 23 -28.24 -36.31 16.81
N SER A 24 -27.88 -37.02 15.72
CA SER A 24 -26.47 -37.21 15.35
C SER A 24 -25.83 -35.96 14.74
N GLY A 25 -26.61 -35.09 14.08
CA GLY A 25 -26.16 -33.82 13.54
C GLY A 25 -25.76 -32.81 14.61
N CYS A 26 -26.48 -32.75 15.71
CA CYS A 26 -26.15 -31.86 16.83
C CYS A 26 -24.87 -32.26 17.55
N THR A 27 -24.63 -33.56 17.76
CA THR A 27 -23.41 -34.04 18.43
C THR A 27 -22.15 -33.91 17.55
N THR A 28 -22.29 -34.03 16.22
CA THR A 28 -21.18 -33.78 15.29
C THR A 28 -20.87 -32.30 15.17
N PHE A 29 -21.87 -31.43 15.24
CA PHE A 29 -21.67 -29.99 15.20
C PHE A 29 -21.08 -29.48 16.52
N ASP A 30 -21.49 -29.99 17.67
CA ASP A 30 -20.89 -29.66 18.97
C ASP A 30 -19.49 -30.25 19.12
N ASN A 31 -19.20 -31.44 18.58
CA ASN A 31 -17.85 -31.99 18.53
C ASN A 31 -16.96 -31.25 17.54
N PHE A 32 -17.48 -30.83 16.40
CA PHE A 32 -16.78 -29.95 15.45
C PHE A 32 -16.49 -28.59 16.11
N LYS A 33 -17.46 -28.01 16.80
CA LYS A 33 -17.30 -26.77 17.58
C LYS A 33 -16.25 -26.92 18.69
N LYS A 34 -16.30 -28.00 19.48
CA LYS A 34 -15.28 -28.31 20.49
C LYS A 34 -13.89 -28.58 19.88
N THR A 35 -13.82 -29.33 18.77
CA THR A 35 -12.52 -29.72 18.18
C THR A 35 -11.83 -28.60 17.42
N PHE A 36 -12.57 -27.69 16.80
CA PHE A 36 -12.03 -26.61 15.96
C PHE A 36 -12.14 -25.21 16.57
N ILE A 37 -13.12 -24.93 17.43
CA ILE A 37 -13.28 -23.61 18.04
C ILE A 37 -12.66 -23.56 19.42
N ASP A 38 -12.89 -24.56 20.27
CA ASP A 38 -12.33 -24.57 21.63
C ASP A 38 -10.81 -24.90 21.67
N LYS A 39 -10.27 -25.65 20.70
CA LYS A 39 -8.81 -25.79 20.58
C LYS A 39 -8.10 -24.54 20.05
N GLN A 40 -8.81 -23.63 19.38
CA GLN A 40 -8.24 -22.32 19.00
C GLN A 40 -8.40 -21.23 20.08
N VAL A 41 -9.24 -21.43 21.08
CA VAL A 41 -9.55 -20.42 22.12
C VAL A 41 -8.84 -20.69 23.45
N VAL A 42 -8.21 -21.85 23.63
CA VAL A 42 -7.26 -22.01 24.76
C VAL A 42 -5.98 -21.28 24.36
N GLY A 43 -5.98 -19.95 24.51
CA GLY A 43 -4.78 -19.15 24.42
C GLY A 43 -3.79 -19.70 25.44
N GLU A 44 -2.61 -20.14 24.97
CA GLU A 44 -1.46 -20.25 25.86
C GLU A 44 -1.40 -18.91 26.60
N GLU A 45 -1.42 -18.91 27.92
CA GLU A 45 -1.49 -17.70 28.78
C GLU A 45 -0.40 -16.66 28.48
N ASN A 46 0.55 -17.01 27.64
CA ASN A 46 1.72 -16.21 27.30
C ASN A 46 1.91 -15.96 25.79
N THR A 47 0.83 -15.66 25.07
CA THR A 47 0.90 -15.22 23.66
C THR A 47 0.25 -13.87 23.45
N ILE A 48 0.71 -13.14 22.42
CA ILE A 48 0.04 -11.95 21.87
C ILE A 48 -0.49 -12.32 20.48
N THR A 49 -1.78 -12.13 20.27
CA THR A 49 -2.42 -12.43 18.98
C THR A 49 -2.41 -11.20 18.08
N ILE A 50 -1.88 -11.33 16.87
CA ILE A 50 -2.03 -10.37 15.78
C ILE A 50 -3.01 -10.97 14.77
N GLY A 51 -4.07 -10.23 14.45
CA GLY A 51 -5.08 -10.61 13.48
C GLY A 51 -4.67 -10.21 12.06
N ILE A 52 -4.77 -11.13 11.11
CA ILE A 52 -4.53 -10.87 9.69
C ILE A 52 -5.88 -10.85 8.98
N TYR A 53 -6.23 -9.69 8.41
CA TYR A 53 -7.46 -9.44 7.67
C TYR A 53 -7.12 -9.18 6.21
N GLU A 54 -6.80 -10.24 5.46
CA GLU A 54 -6.34 -10.13 4.08
C GLU A 54 -7.12 -11.05 3.14
N PRO A 55 -7.26 -10.70 1.85
CA PRO A 55 -7.85 -11.61 0.87
C PRO A 55 -6.85 -12.74 0.55
N SER A 56 -7.32 -13.97 0.62
CA SER A 56 -6.69 -15.16 0.04
C SER A 56 -7.54 -15.76 -1.08
N SER A 57 -8.60 -15.06 -1.46
CA SER A 57 -9.45 -15.36 -2.61
C SER A 57 -10.01 -14.06 -3.22
N GLY A 58 -10.60 -14.15 -4.42
CA GLY A 58 -11.19 -13.00 -5.13
C GLY A 58 -10.15 -12.14 -5.87
N GLU A 59 -10.55 -10.91 -6.24
CA GLU A 59 -9.80 -10.00 -7.13
C GLU A 59 -8.42 -9.62 -6.57
N PHE A 60 -8.31 -9.34 -5.28
CA PHE A 60 -7.07 -8.90 -4.63
C PHE A 60 -6.29 -10.05 -3.99
N LYS A 61 -6.60 -11.31 -4.35
CA LYS A 61 -5.94 -12.50 -3.80
C LYS A 61 -4.42 -12.42 -3.87
N GLU A 62 -3.88 -12.14 -5.05
CA GLU A 62 -2.44 -12.10 -5.27
C GLU A 62 -1.76 -11.04 -4.39
N GLN A 63 -2.35 -9.85 -4.33
CA GLN A 63 -1.86 -8.77 -3.48
C GLN A 63 -1.89 -9.17 -2.00
N GLY A 64 -3.01 -9.73 -1.52
CA GLY A 64 -3.15 -10.17 -0.14
C GLY A 64 -2.19 -11.31 0.23
N GLU A 65 -1.98 -12.27 -0.66
CA GLU A 65 -1.02 -13.37 -0.45
C GLU A 65 0.41 -12.83 -0.34
N GLU A 66 0.79 -11.81 -1.13
CA GLU A 66 2.10 -11.16 -1.03
C GLU A 66 2.26 -10.41 0.30
N GLU A 67 1.25 -9.64 0.73
CA GLU A 67 1.25 -8.98 2.03
C GLU A 67 1.40 -10.00 3.17
N ILE A 68 0.66 -11.12 3.11
CA ILE A 68 0.77 -12.22 4.07
C ILE A 68 2.18 -12.82 4.09
N LYS A 69 2.83 -13.05 2.94
CA LYS A 69 4.22 -13.53 2.89
C LYS A 69 5.16 -12.59 3.65
N GLY A 70 5.01 -11.29 3.48
CA GLY A 70 5.78 -10.29 4.21
C GLY A 70 5.56 -10.36 5.72
N ILE A 71 4.31 -10.43 6.16
CA ILE A 71 3.92 -10.56 7.57
C ILE A 71 4.51 -11.83 8.17
N GLU A 72 4.41 -12.97 7.48
CA GLU A 72 4.96 -14.25 7.93
C GLU A 72 6.48 -14.31 7.96
N LEU A 73 7.12 -13.62 7.01
CA LEU A 73 8.56 -13.47 7.03
C LEU A 73 8.98 -12.68 8.28
N ALA A 74 8.36 -11.52 8.51
CA ALA A 74 8.66 -10.70 9.68
C ALA A 74 8.39 -11.46 11.00
N ASN A 75 7.28 -12.20 11.09
CA ASN A 75 6.98 -13.02 12.26
C ASN A 75 7.99 -14.17 12.46
N SER A 76 8.56 -14.71 11.39
CA SER A 76 9.59 -15.76 11.51
C SER A 76 10.90 -15.22 12.08
N ILE A 77 11.20 -13.94 11.85
CA ILE A 77 12.40 -13.26 12.34
C ILE A 77 12.17 -12.67 13.75
N TYR A 78 11.01 -12.04 13.95
CA TYR A 78 10.68 -11.26 15.14
C TYR A 78 9.45 -11.81 15.89
N GLY A 79 9.29 -13.12 15.93
CA GLY A 79 8.11 -13.80 16.50
C GLY A 79 7.98 -13.74 18.02
N ASN A 80 8.76 -12.86 18.69
CA ASN A 80 8.74 -12.69 20.15
C ASN A 80 8.91 -11.20 20.52
N VAL A 81 8.10 -10.71 21.44
CA VAL A 81 8.22 -9.36 22.01
C VAL A 81 8.23 -9.48 23.53
N ASN A 82 9.30 -8.99 24.16
CA ASN A 82 9.49 -9.03 25.64
C ASN A 82 9.36 -10.44 26.23
N GLY A 83 9.83 -11.47 25.52
CA GLY A 83 9.70 -12.87 25.95
C GLY A 83 8.34 -13.51 25.68
N ILE A 84 7.41 -12.77 25.06
CA ILE A 84 6.05 -13.23 24.75
C ILE A 84 5.95 -13.55 23.26
N LYS A 85 5.52 -14.77 22.93
CA LYS A 85 5.40 -15.25 21.55
C LYS A 85 4.24 -14.55 20.83
N ILE A 86 4.48 -14.15 19.58
CA ILE A 86 3.45 -13.63 18.68
C ILE A 86 2.76 -14.78 17.96
N LYS A 87 1.41 -14.78 18.02
CA LYS A 87 0.54 -15.72 17.29
C LYS A 87 -0.21 -14.97 16.20
N LEU A 88 -0.12 -15.44 14.97
CA LEU A 88 -0.92 -14.93 13.85
C LEU A 88 -2.24 -15.71 13.73
N VAL A 89 -3.34 -15.01 13.59
CA VAL A 89 -4.65 -15.59 13.24
C VAL A 89 -5.17 -14.90 11.99
N ARG A 90 -5.73 -15.65 11.04
CA ARG A 90 -6.12 -15.13 9.72
C ARG A 90 -7.61 -15.27 9.48
N VAL A 91 -8.14 -14.31 8.74
CA VAL A 91 -9.46 -14.38 8.12
C VAL A 91 -9.34 -13.92 6.68
N ASP A 92 -10.00 -14.63 5.77
CA ASP A 92 -10.13 -14.27 4.36
C ASP A 92 -11.34 -13.35 4.19
N ASN A 93 -11.15 -12.15 3.66
CA ASN A 93 -12.23 -11.23 3.32
C ASN A 93 -12.76 -11.40 1.89
N GLN A 94 -12.15 -12.32 1.11
CA GLN A 94 -12.56 -12.76 -0.22
C GLN A 94 -12.60 -11.65 -1.28
N SER A 95 -11.95 -10.50 -1.03
CA SER A 95 -12.04 -9.32 -1.91
C SER A 95 -13.47 -8.82 -2.17
N ASP A 96 -14.42 -9.21 -1.32
CA ASP A 96 -15.86 -8.92 -1.47
C ASP A 96 -16.38 -8.14 -0.26
N ILE A 97 -17.11 -7.05 -0.51
CA ILE A 97 -17.61 -6.13 0.52
C ILE A 97 -18.50 -6.82 1.57
N ASN A 98 -19.35 -7.78 1.15
CA ASN A 98 -20.25 -8.47 2.06
C ASN A 98 -19.51 -9.48 2.92
N SER A 99 -18.60 -10.24 2.31
CA SER A 99 -17.71 -11.19 3.01
C SER A 99 -16.76 -10.47 3.97
N ALA A 100 -16.21 -9.33 3.56
CA ALA A 100 -15.33 -8.47 4.33
C ALA A 100 -15.92 -8.06 5.69
N LYS A 101 -17.20 -7.69 5.70
CA LYS A 101 -17.93 -7.36 6.94
C LYS A 101 -17.97 -8.53 7.92
N GLY A 102 -18.32 -9.72 7.45
CA GLY A 102 -18.35 -10.94 8.27
C GLY A 102 -16.95 -11.32 8.78
N ALA A 103 -15.94 -11.22 7.92
CA ALA A 103 -14.56 -11.54 8.23
C ALA A 103 -14.00 -10.65 9.35
N ILE A 104 -14.17 -9.31 9.24
CA ILE A 104 -13.66 -8.39 10.28
C ILE A 104 -14.38 -8.60 11.61
N GLN A 105 -15.70 -8.84 11.62
CA GLN A 105 -16.44 -9.12 12.84
C GLN A 105 -15.99 -10.42 13.50
N ASN A 106 -15.68 -11.45 12.72
CA ASN A 106 -15.16 -12.72 13.23
C ASN A 106 -13.75 -12.55 13.81
N LEU A 107 -12.89 -11.78 13.15
CA LEU A 107 -11.55 -11.50 13.64
C LEU A 107 -11.59 -10.74 14.98
N ILE A 108 -12.45 -9.73 15.11
CA ILE A 108 -12.63 -8.95 16.34
C ILE A 108 -13.06 -9.85 17.52
N LYS A 109 -13.91 -10.86 17.29
CA LYS A 109 -14.31 -11.85 18.34
C LYS A 109 -13.12 -12.66 18.86
N MET A 110 -12.06 -12.83 18.08
CA MET A 110 -10.81 -13.50 18.50
C MET A 110 -9.93 -12.61 19.38
N LYS A 111 -10.34 -11.35 19.62
CA LYS A 111 -9.67 -10.37 20.50
C LYS A 111 -8.17 -10.18 20.18
N PRO A 112 -7.79 -9.91 18.93
CA PRO A 112 -6.39 -9.63 18.62
C PRO A 112 -5.92 -8.34 19.29
N ALA A 113 -4.64 -8.25 19.60
CA ALA A 113 -4.02 -7.04 20.15
C ALA A 113 -3.86 -5.95 19.08
N VAL A 114 -3.61 -6.37 17.83
CA VAL A 114 -3.48 -5.54 16.62
C VAL A 114 -4.09 -6.31 15.45
N ILE A 115 -4.65 -5.60 14.49
CA ILE A 115 -5.09 -6.15 13.20
C ILE A 115 -4.15 -5.62 12.09
N ILE A 116 -3.75 -6.45 11.14
CA ILE A 116 -3.04 -6.07 9.91
C ILE A 116 -3.94 -6.43 8.73
N GLY A 117 -4.16 -5.46 7.83
CA GLY A 117 -4.95 -5.62 6.61
C GLY A 117 -5.85 -4.40 6.35
N SER A 118 -6.36 -4.27 5.15
CA SER A 118 -6.44 -5.24 4.07
C SER A 118 -5.85 -4.69 2.77
N ALA A 119 -5.40 -5.61 1.92
CA ALA A 119 -5.32 -5.35 0.49
C ALA A 119 -6.72 -5.04 -0.05
N GLY A 120 -6.80 -4.11 -1.02
CA GLY A 120 -8.07 -3.62 -1.56
C GLY A 120 -8.69 -2.52 -0.67
N GLU A 121 -8.80 -1.32 -1.23
CA GLU A 121 -9.28 -0.14 -0.51
C GLU A 121 -10.71 -0.32 0.04
N ALA A 122 -11.60 -0.91 -0.76
CA ALA A 122 -13.00 -1.12 -0.37
C ALA A 122 -13.11 -2.01 0.88
N ASN A 123 -12.29 -3.06 0.99
CA ASN A 123 -12.30 -3.97 2.13
C ASN A 123 -11.78 -3.27 3.40
N SER A 124 -10.75 -2.43 3.27
CA SER A 124 -10.24 -1.61 4.38
C SER A 124 -11.28 -0.56 4.83
N MET A 125 -11.97 0.09 3.90
CA MET A 125 -13.04 1.03 4.21
C MET A 125 -14.22 0.36 4.92
N VAL A 126 -14.62 -0.84 4.51
CA VAL A 126 -15.66 -1.64 5.20
C VAL A 126 -15.23 -2.00 6.62
N ALA A 127 -13.95 -2.34 6.83
CA ALA A 127 -13.45 -2.71 8.16
C ALA A 127 -13.35 -1.50 9.12
N SER A 128 -13.11 -0.29 8.60
CA SER A 128 -12.80 0.92 9.39
C SER A 128 -13.80 1.18 10.54
N PRO A 129 -15.13 1.24 10.34
CA PRO A 129 -16.07 1.50 11.44
C PRO A 129 -16.11 0.38 12.49
N TYR A 130 -15.84 -0.88 12.10
CA TYR A 130 -15.79 -2.00 13.05
C TYR A 130 -14.53 -1.97 13.91
N ILE A 131 -13.39 -1.60 13.32
CA ILE A 131 -12.10 -1.40 13.99
C ILE A 131 -12.23 -0.29 15.04
N GLU A 132 -12.80 0.85 14.68
CA GLU A 132 -13.03 1.96 15.61
C GLU A 132 -13.95 1.58 16.75
N ALA A 133 -15.09 0.96 16.45
CA ALA A 133 -16.05 0.51 17.46
C ALA A 133 -15.46 -0.52 18.44
N ALA A 134 -14.61 -1.43 17.93
CA ALA A 134 -13.92 -2.44 18.74
C ALA A 134 -12.75 -1.86 19.55
N LYS A 135 -12.26 -0.67 19.19
CA LYS A 135 -11.07 -0.03 19.78
C LYS A 135 -9.82 -0.93 19.71
N ILE A 136 -9.67 -1.66 18.62
CA ILE A 136 -8.49 -2.49 18.32
C ILE A 136 -7.69 -1.77 17.24
N PRO A 137 -6.39 -1.43 17.47
CA PRO A 137 -5.60 -0.77 16.45
C PRO A 137 -5.41 -1.68 15.23
N ALA A 138 -5.47 -1.07 14.05
CA ALA A 138 -5.26 -1.74 12.78
C ALA A 138 -4.24 -1.02 11.92
N ILE A 139 -3.54 -1.74 11.06
CA ILE A 139 -2.56 -1.21 10.11
C ILE A 139 -2.89 -1.80 8.74
N THR A 140 -3.26 -0.97 7.76
CA THR A 140 -3.36 -1.42 6.37
C THR A 140 -2.00 -1.34 5.69
N PRO A 141 -1.53 -2.42 5.02
CA PRO A 141 -0.24 -2.38 4.33
C PRO A 141 -0.26 -1.44 3.12
N SER A 142 -1.17 -1.63 2.19
CA SER A 142 -1.10 -1.03 0.85
C SER A 142 -2.23 -0.05 0.51
N ALA A 143 -3.33 -0.02 1.26
CA ALA A 143 -4.45 0.84 0.94
C ALA A 143 -4.10 2.34 1.14
N VAL A 144 -4.34 3.16 0.11
CA VAL A 144 -3.91 4.57 0.05
C VAL A 144 -5.05 5.58 0.21
N ASN A 145 -6.31 5.13 0.21
CA ASN A 145 -7.47 6.03 0.33
C ASN A 145 -7.47 6.75 1.68
N PRO A 146 -7.49 8.09 1.71
CA PRO A 146 -7.44 8.86 2.96
C PRO A 146 -8.58 8.53 3.94
N LEU A 147 -9.77 8.21 3.43
CA LEU A 147 -10.96 7.93 4.24
C LEU A 147 -10.82 6.73 5.17
N ILE A 148 -9.80 5.87 4.97
CA ILE A 148 -9.55 4.70 5.82
C ILE A 148 -9.07 5.12 7.20
N THR A 149 -8.19 6.11 7.25
CA THR A 149 -7.59 6.61 8.50
C THR A 149 -8.19 7.94 8.95
N GLU A 150 -8.73 8.74 8.02
CA GLU A 150 -9.39 10.00 8.33
C GLU A 150 -10.57 9.77 9.29
N ASN A 151 -10.59 10.51 10.39
CA ASN A 151 -11.57 10.37 11.48
C ASN A 151 -11.59 9.01 12.18
N ASN A 152 -10.64 8.10 11.93
CA ASN A 152 -10.50 6.83 12.64
C ASN A 152 -9.17 6.75 13.39
N LYS A 153 -9.19 7.00 14.69
CA LYS A 153 -8.00 7.02 15.56
C LYS A 153 -7.37 5.64 15.79
N TYR A 154 -7.99 4.57 15.32
CA TYR A 154 -7.52 3.19 15.48
C TYR A 154 -6.99 2.58 14.19
N TYR A 155 -7.12 3.26 13.06
CA TYR A 155 -6.58 2.75 11.79
C TYR A 155 -5.36 3.55 11.35
N PHE A 156 -4.30 2.85 11.05
CA PHE A 156 -3.00 3.35 10.56
C PHE A 156 -2.71 2.74 9.20
N ARG A 157 -1.70 3.26 8.48
CA ARG A 157 -1.24 2.68 7.22
C ARG A 157 0.27 2.58 7.14
N ALA A 158 0.79 1.61 6.39
CA ALA A 158 2.22 1.51 6.08
C ALA A 158 2.57 2.15 4.73
N SER A 159 1.64 2.19 3.78
CA SER A 159 1.81 2.86 2.48
C SER A 159 1.75 4.38 2.60
N ILE A 160 2.47 5.07 1.73
CA ILE A 160 2.33 6.51 1.56
C ILE A 160 1.09 6.85 0.73
N THR A 161 0.48 7.99 1.00
CA THR A 161 -0.70 8.46 0.26
C THR A 161 -0.32 9.02 -1.12
N GLU A 162 -1.27 9.08 -2.05
CA GLU A 162 -1.05 9.71 -3.34
C GLU A 162 -0.66 11.20 -3.22
N SER A 163 -1.16 11.90 -2.20
CA SER A 163 -0.75 13.28 -1.92
C SER A 163 0.74 13.36 -1.56
N GLN A 164 1.24 12.45 -0.72
CA GLN A 164 2.66 12.39 -0.36
C GLN A 164 3.54 12.02 -1.56
N ARG A 165 3.07 11.10 -2.43
CA ARG A 165 3.76 10.77 -3.69
C ARG A 165 3.89 11.99 -4.58
N GLY A 166 2.81 12.77 -4.72
CA GLY A 166 2.82 14.04 -5.46
C GLY A 166 3.80 15.05 -4.86
N ALA A 167 3.83 15.19 -3.54
CA ALA A 167 4.77 16.07 -2.85
C ALA A 167 6.23 15.66 -3.10
N GLY A 168 6.56 14.37 -3.05
CA GLY A 168 7.90 13.87 -3.35
C GLY A 168 8.34 14.13 -4.80
N LEU A 169 7.41 13.99 -5.76
CA LEU A 169 7.67 14.35 -7.16
C LEU A 169 7.93 15.85 -7.34
N ALA A 170 7.19 16.70 -6.61
CA ALA A 170 7.38 18.14 -6.64
C ALA A 170 8.75 18.55 -6.07
N GLU A 171 9.14 17.94 -4.94
CA GLU A 171 10.44 18.18 -4.34
C GLU A 171 11.57 17.78 -5.30
N TYR A 172 11.47 16.64 -5.96
CA TYR A 172 12.42 16.22 -6.97
C TYR A 172 12.48 17.20 -8.15
N ALA A 173 11.33 17.57 -8.71
CA ALA A 173 11.26 18.49 -9.83
C ALA A 173 11.86 19.88 -9.49
N TYR A 174 11.51 20.41 -8.32
CA TYR A 174 11.91 21.75 -7.90
C TYR A 174 13.38 21.80 -7.40
N SER A 175 13.77 20.84 -6.55
CA SER A 175 15.05 20.88 -5.84
C SER A 175 16.15 20.11 -6.56
N VAL A 176 15.85 18.99 -7.24
CA VAL A 176 16.85 18.16 -7.92
C VAL A 176 16.98 18.53 -9.39
N LEU A 177 15.87 18.65 -10.12
CA LEU A 177 15.90 19.07 -11.53
C LEU A 177 16.06 20.59 -11.69
N GLY A 178 15.83 21.36 -10.64
CA GLY A 178 15.89 22.84 -10.68
C GLY A 178 14.76 23.47 -11.49
N SER A 179 13.71 22.71 -11.79
CA SER A 179 12.60 23.19 -12.62
C SER A 179 11.86 24.36 -11.96
N ARG A 180 11.54 25.35 -12.78
CA ARG A 180 10.71 26.51 -12.43
C ARG A 180 9.61 26.76 -13.49
N LYS A 181 9.44 25.80 -14.40
CA LYS A 181 8.42 25.84 -15.45
C LYS A 181 7.78 24.47 -15.60
N MET A 182 6.80 24.17 -14.77
CA MET A 182 6.14 22.87 -14.71
C MET A 182 4.76 22.93 -15.36
N ALA A 183 4.36 21.86 -16.02
CA ALA A 183 3.01 21.68 -16.55
C ALA A 183 2.29 20.53 -15.83
N ILE A 184 0.99 20.64 -15.66
CA ILE A 184 0.14 19.59 -15.11
C ILE A 184 -0.95 19.25 -16.13
N VAL A 185 -0.98 18.01 -16.57
CA VAL A 185 -2.11 17.44 -17.30
C VAL A 185 -2.89 16.57 -16.33
N SER A 186 -4.20 16.81 -16.19
CA SER A 186 -5.10 16.02 -15.35
C SER A 186 -6.11 15.27 -16.21
N MET A 187 -6.62 14.17 -15.70
CA MET A 187 -7.72 13.43 -16.30
C MET A 187 -8.97 13.58 -15.42
N LYS A 188 -10.10 13.91 -16.04
CA LYS A 188 -11.38 14.04 -15.33
C LYS A 188 -11.77 12.69 -14.71
N ASN A 189 -12.40 12.75 -13.55
CA ASN A 189 -12.89 11.57 -12.80
C ASN A 189 -11.79 10.57 -12.37
N ASP A 190 -10.52 10.97 -12.36
CA ASP A 190 -9.41 10.19 -11.83
C ASP A 190 -9.03 10.75 -10.46
N SER A 191 -9.59 10.16 -9.40
CA SER A 191 -9.41 10.65 -8.04
C SER A 191 -7.99 10.46 -7.52
N ALA A 192 -7.33 9.35 -7.85
CA ALA A 192 -5.96 9.05 -7.42
C ALA A 192 -4.97 10.05 -8.00
N ASN A 193 -4.97 10.23 -9.34
CA ASN A 193 -4.13 11.23 -10.00
C ASN A 193 -4.47 12.66 -9.58
N THR A 194 -5.75 12.97 -9.34
CA THR A 194 -6.16 14.30 -8.82
C THR A 194 -5.56 14.55 -7.43
N THR A 195 -5.56 13.55 -6.56
CA THR A 195 -4.97 13.65 -5.21
C THR A 195 -3.45 13.81 -5.27
N MET A 196 -2.78 13.06 -6.13
CA MET A 196 -1.34 13.17 -6.37
C MET A 196 -0.97 14.56 -6.92
N GLN A 197 -1.72 15.09 -7.89
CA GLN A 197 -1.51 16.42 -8.45
C GLN A 197 -1.76 17.53 -7.44
N ARG A 198 -2.71 17.33 -6.52
CA ARG A 198 -2.94 18.27 -5.42
C ARG A 198 -1.73 18.32 -4.49
N GLY A 199 -1.21 17.18 -4.09
CA GLY A 199 0.03 17.07 -3.28
C GLY A 199 1.22 17.73 -3.98
N PHE A 200 1.39 17.45 -5.27
CA PHE A 200 2.41 18.10 -6.11
C PHE A 200 2.28 19.62 -6.10
N THR A 201 1.08 20.13 -6.39
CA THR A 201 0.82 21.57 -6.45
C THR A 201 1.08 22.25 -5.11
N SER A 202 0.58 21.66 -4.01
CA SER A 202 0.77 22.21 -2.66
C SER A 202 2.24 22.29 -2.28
N LYS A 203 3.02 21.24 -2.61
CA LYS A 203 4.46 21.21 -2.31
C LYS A 203 5.25 22.20 -3.16
N VAL A 204 4.91 22.39 -4.45
CA VAL A 204 5.52 23.44 -5.28
C VAL A 204 5.30 24.83 -4.65
N ILE A 205 4.08 25.13 -4.22
CA ILE A 205 3.76 26.42 -3.58
C ILE A 205 4.55 26.61 -2.28
N GLU A 206 4.65 25.55 -1.45
CA GLU A 206 5.46 25.57 -0.22
C GLU A 206 6.94 25.85 -0.50
N LEU A 207 7.51 25.20 -1.52
CA LEU A 207 8.90 25.38 -1.92
C LEU A 207 9.17 26.78 -2.50
N GLU A 208 8.22 27.33 -3.26
CA GLU A 208 8.26 28.70 -3.75
C GLU A 208 8.30 29.70 -2.57
N GLN A 209 7.38 29.53 -1.61
CA GLN A 209 7.31 30.39 -0.44
C GLN A 209 8.55 30.34 0.43
N SER A 210 9.12 29.14 0.63
CA SER A 210 10.35 28.95 1.43
C SER A 210 11.62 29.47 0.75
N SER A 211 11.60 29.57 -0.59
CA SER A 211 12.74 30.05 -1.39
C SER A 211 12.69 31.55 -1.66
N ALA A 212 11.56 32.20 -1.41
CA ALA A 212 11.39 33.64 -1.62
C ALA A 212 12.03 34.43 -0.48
N SER A 213 13.21 35.01 -0.72
CA SER A 213 13.89 35.93 0.20
C SER A 213 13.29 37.34 0.21
N ASP A 214 12.41 37.70 -0.76
CA ASP A 214 11.72 38.99 -0.86
C ASP A 214 10.35 38.83 -1.50
N SER A 215 9.35 39.52 -0.97
CA SER A 215 7.93 39.43 -1.29
C SER A 215 7.51 40.00 -2.66
N SER A 216 8.39 40.19 -3.63
CA SER A 216 8.10 40.96 -4.86
C SER A 216 8.11 40.22 -6.19
N SER A 217 8.37 38.88 -6.24
CA SER A 217 8.30 38.13 -7.50
C SER A 217 7.61 36.78 -7.35
N SER A 218 6.28 36.78 -7.37
CA SER A 218 5.48 35.55 -7.33
C SER A 218 5.02 35.11 -8.73
N SER A 219 5.93 34.69 -9.61
CA SER A 219 5.52 33.91 -10.77
C SER A 219 5.45 32.44 -10.38
N SER A 220 4.27 31.84 -10.46
CA SER A 220 4.13 30.41 -10.15
C SER A 220 4.99 29.55 -11.08
N SER A 221 5.72 28.58 -10.53
CA SER A 221 6.45 27.57 -11.31
C SER A 221 5.54 26.64 -12.09
N ILE A 222 4.23 26.63 -11.81
CA ILE A 222 3.26 25.86 -12.60
C ILE A 222 2.71 26.77 -13.72
N VAL A 223 3.32 26.66 -14.91
CA VAL A 223 3.07 27.54 -16.05
C VAL A 223 1.94 27.10 -16.98
N TYR A 224 1.52 25.82 -16.88
CA TYR A 224 0.44 25.28 -17.71
C TYR A 224 -0.37 24.23 -16.96
N LYS A 225 -1.70 24.30 -17.08
CA LYS A 225 -2.62 23.29 -16.57
C LYS A 225 -3.64 22.91 -17.63
N LYS A 226 -3.90 21.62 -17.82
CA LYS A 226 -4.92 21.13 -18.74
C LYS A 226 -5.62 19.91 -18.16
N SER A 227 -6.94 19.95 -18.11
CA SER A 227 -7.76 18.79 -17.84
C SER A 227 -8.26 18.18 -19.14
N VAL A 228 -8.18 16.84 -19.25
CA VAL A 228 -8.62 16.07 -20.42
C VAL A 228 -9.65 15.01 -20.02
N ASP A 229 -10.42 14.54 -20.97
CA ASP A 229 -11.37 13.45 -20.79
C ASP A 229 -10.66 12.08 -20.96
N VAL A 230 -11.32 11.01 -20.52
CA VAL A 230 -10.73 9.65 -20.58
C VAL A 230 -10.45 9.17 -22.01
N ASP A 231 -11.22 9.64 -22.97
CA ASP A 231 -11.12 9.34 -24.42
C ASP A 231 -10.28 10.38 -25.21
N PHE A 232 -9.47 11.18 -24.49
CA PHE A 232 -8.66 12.23 -25.10
C PHE A 232 -7.65 11.68 -26.12
N GLU A 233 -7.66 12.26 -27.35
CA GLU A 233 -6.77 11.95 -28.47
C GLU A 233 -6.04 13.19 -29.03
N GLY A 234 -6.20 14.35 -28.41
CA GLY A 234 -5.68 15.64 -28.90
C GLY A 234 -4.18 15.89 -28.63
N PHE A 235 -3.33 14.86 -28.70
CA PHE A 235 -1.92 14.90 -28.27
C PHE A 235 -1.07 15.93 -29.01
N GLY A 236 -1.23 16.07 -30.34
CA GLY A 236 -0.47 17.07 -31.10
C GLY A 236 -0.74 18.52 -30.66
N LYS A 237 -2.00 18.87 -30.33
CA LYS A 237 -2.35 20.19 -29.79
C LYS A 237 -1.82 20.36 -28.36
N LEU A 238 -1.88 19.29 -27.56
CA LEU A 238 -1.35 19.28 -26.19
C LEU A 238 0.15 19.57 -26.19
N VAL A 239 0.94 18.89 -27.05
CA VAL A 239 2.37 19.11 -27.18
C VAL A 239 2.71 20.54 -27.60
N LYS A 240 1.99 21.12 -28.56
CA LYS A 240 2.17 22.52 -28.95
C LYS A 240 1.93 23.49 -27.79
N ASN A 241 0.93 23.23 -26.96
CA ASN A 241 0.65 24.05 -25.79
C ASN A 241 1.72 23.89 -24.70
N ILE A 242 2.19 22.67 -24.43
CA ILE A 242 3.30 22.40 -23.51
C ILE A 242 4.57 23.15 -24.00
N ARG A 243 4.90 23.04 -25.27
CA ARG A 243 6.03 23.76 -25.86
C ARG A 243 5.89 25.28 -25.68
N ALA A 244 4.72 25.83 -25.98
CA ALA A 244 4.44 27.27 -25.85
C ALA A 244 4.55 27.76 -24.41
N SER A 245 4.24 26.94 -23.42
CA SER A 245 4.39 27.26 -21.98
C SER A 245 5.84 27.28 -21.52
N GLY A 246 6.75 26.67 -22.29
CA GLY A 246 8.16 26.49 -21.93
C GLY A 246 8.38 25.54 -20.75
N ALA A 247 7.43 24.66 -20.46
CA ALA A 247 7.56 23.68 -19.39
C ALA A 247 8.68 22.67 -19.68
N ASP A 248 9.52 22.43 -18.67
CA ASP A 248 10.62 21.47 -18.69
C ASP A 248 10.32 20.22 -17.85
N VAL A 249 9.26 20.28 -17.03
CA VAL A 249 8.67 19.13 -16.32
C VAL A 249 7.17 19.08 -16.61
N VAL A 250 6.67 17.88 -16.93
CA VAL A 250 5.24 17.66 -17.23
C VAL A 250 4.71 16.49 -16.41
N MET A 251 3.75 16.78 -15.54
CA MET A 251 3.02 15.76 -14.79
C MET A 251 1.87 15.20 -15.62
N LEU A 252 1.79 13.87 -15.74
CA LEU A 252 0.84 13.15 -16.60
C LEU A 252 0.01 12.14 -15.81
N PRO A 253 -1.30 11.98 -16.12
CA PRO A 253 -2.16 10.95 -15.55
C PRO A 253 -2.23 9.68 -16.42
N PHE A 254 -1.41 9.56 -17.47
CA PHE A 254 -1.58 8.57 -18.53
C PHE A 254 -0.89 7.25 -18.21
N GLY A 255 -1.58 6.12 -18.45
CA GLY A 255 -0.97 4.79 -18.55
C GLY A 255 -0.19 4.60 -19.85
N ALA A 256 0.28 3.38 -20.13
CA ALA A 256 1.20 3.07 -21.24
C ALA A 256 0.67 3.53 -22.61
N GLU A 257 -0.55 3.15 -22.99
CA GLU A 257 -1.11 3.46 -24.32
C GLU A 257 -1.16 4.97 -24.63
N LYS A 258 -1.68 5.77 -23.69
CA LYS A 258 -1.77 7.22 -23.91
C LYS A 258 -0.41 7.92 -23.81
N SER A 259 0.48 7.41 -22.99
CA SER A 259 1.85 7.89 -22.90
C SER A 259 2.60 7.65 -24.20
N ASP A 260 2.46 6.48 -24.84
CA ASP A 260 3.03 6.15 -26.14
C ASP A 260 2.63 7.17 -27.22
N LYS A 261 1.33 7.46 -27.33
CA LYS A 261 0.80 8.46 -28.26
C LYS A 261 1.36 9.87 -28.00
N LEU A 262 1.46 10.25 -26.74
CA LEU A 262 2.01 11.55 -26.35
C LEU A 262 3.52 11.61 -26.64
N PHE A 263 4.27 10.59 -26.27
CA PHE A 263 5.73 10.55 -26.47
C PHE A 263 6.10 10.55 -27.96
N SER A 264 5.36 9.81 -28.79
CA SER A 264 5.47 9.90 -30.25
C SER A 264 5.21 11.32 -30.78
N ALA A 265 4.28 12.06 -30.19
CA ALA A 265 4.03 13.46 -30.58
C ALA A 265 5.14 14.41 -30.08
N ILE A 266 5.74 14.14 -28.92
CA ILE A 266 6.89 14.89 -28.37
C ILE A 266 8.11 14.72 -29.27
N GLU A 267 8.42 13.49 -29.71
CA GLU A 267 9.56 13.17 -30.58
C GLU A 267 9.40 13.85 -31.95
N LYS A 268 8.20 13.90 -32.53
CA LYS A 268 7.91 14.62 -33.75
C LYS A 268 8.19 16.13 -33.68
N GLU A 269 8.14 16.70 -32.50
CA GLU A 269 8.42 18.13 -32.24
C GLU A 269 9.88 18.37 -31.75
N ASN A 270 10.71 17.31 -31.65
CA ASN A 270 12.10 17.32 -31.14
C ASN A 270 12.19 17.92 -29.72
N LEU A 271 11.35 17.42 -28.81
CA LEU A 271 11.26 17.86 -27.42
C LEU A 271 11.65 16.78 -26.41
N GLU A 272 12.04 15.58 -26.84
CA GLU A 272 12.29 14.39 -26.03
C GLU A 272 13.39 14.56 -24.98
N ASP A 273 14.40 15.37 -25.26
CA ASP A 273 15.52 15.65 -24.36
C ASP A 273 15.31 16.89 -23.45
N LYS A 274 14.28 17.70 -23.75
CA LYS A 274 13.99 18.98 -23.09
C LYS A 274 12.99 18.88 -21.95
N ILE A 275 12.22 17.78 -21.91
CA ILE A 275 11.12 17.62 -20.96
C ILE A 275 11.34 16.34 -20.15
N THR A 276 11.18 16.46 -18.85
CA THR A 276 11.05 15.29 -17.96
C THR A 276 9.57 15.06 -17.64
N PHE A 277 9.08 13.87 -17.95
CA PHE A 277 7.71 13.47 -17.64
C PHE A 277 7.63 12.80 -16.27
N ILE A 278 6.67 13.20 -15.48
CA ILE A 278 6.41 12.60 -14.17
C ILE A 278 5.00 12.03 -14.14
N GLY A 279 4.87 10.82 -13.60
CA GLY A 279 3.61 10.07 -13.58
C GLY A 279 3.35 9.33 -12.28
N SER A 280 2.35 8.47 -12.30
CA SER A 280 1.95 7.68 -11.14
C SER A 280 2.81 6.41 -10.97
N SER A 281 2.64 5.73 -9.84
CA SER A 281 3.27 4.42 -9.57
C SER A 281 2.86 3.34 -10.56
N SER A 282 1.77 3.51 -11.32
CA SER A 282 1.37 2.59 -12.40
C SER A 282 2.39 2.48 -13.52
N TRP A 283 3.32 3.43 -13.63
CA TRP A 283 4.44 3.37 -14.58
C TRP A 283 5.48 2.30 -14.22
N ASN A 284 5.40 1.73 -13.03
CA ASN A 284 6.19 0.57 -12.62
C ASN A 284 5.56 -0.76 -13.08
N SER A 285 4.99 -0.82 -14.27
CA SER A 285 4.41 -2.02 -14.87
C SER A 285 5.25 -2.55 -16.02
N GLU A 286 5.20 -3.85 -16.29
CA GLU A 286 5.89 -4.46 -17.44
C GLU A 286 5.47 -3.82 -18.76
N GLU A 287 4.17 -3.52 -18.90
CA GLU A 287 3.62 -2.87 -20.09
C GLU A 287 4.27 -1.50 -20.34
N PHE A 288 4.32 -0.65 -19.30
CA PHE A 288 4.94 0.67 -19.40
C PHE A 288 6.45 0.58 -19.68
N VAL A 289 7.14 -0.31 -18.99
CA VAL A 289 8.58 -0.56 -19.19
C VAL A 289 8.86 -1.06 -20.61
N TYR A 290 7.99 -1.93 -21.15
CA TYR A 290 8.10 -2.39 -22.54
C TYR A 290 7.89 -1.25 -23.53
N MET A 291 6.85 -0.44 -23.35
CA MET A 291 6.56 0.74 -24.18
C MET A 291 7.74 1.72 -24.20
N MET A 292 8.38 1.97 -23.06
CA MET A 292 9.53 2.87 -22.95
C MET A 292 10.76 2.42 -23.78
N LYS A 293 10.84 1.16 -24.22
CA LYS A 293 11.90 0.72 -25.16
C LYS A 293 11.76 1.37 -26.54
N MET A 294 10.55 1.80 -26.90
CA MET A 294 10.28 2.51 -28.16
C MET A 294 10.60 4.02 -28.05
N HIS A 295 10.75 4.55 -26.84
CA HIS A 295 11.02 5.96 -26.56
C HIS A 295 12.29 6.14 -25.70
N PRO A 296 13.47 5.71 -26.17
CA PRO A 296 14.69 5.62 -25.37
C PRO A 296 15.23 6.99 -24.90
N ASN A 297 14.85 8.08 -25.56
CA ASN A 297 15.29 9.43 -25.23
C ASN A 297 14.31 10.19 -24.31
N ILE A 298 13.12 9.65 -24.10
CA ILE A 298 12.12 10.24 -23.18
C ILE A 298 12.54 9.98 -21.73
N LYS A 299 12.58 11.05 -20.95
CA LYS A 299 12.89 10.98 -19.51
C LYS A 299 11.59 10.85 -18.70
N VAL A 300 11.48 9.79 -17.93
CA VAL A 300 10.32 9.53 -17.05
C VAL A 300 10.76 9.40 -15.61
N VAL A 301 9.92 9.89 -14.68
CA VAL A 301 10.11 9.72 -13.24
C VAL A 301 8.75 9.40 -12.60
N PHE A 302 8.72 8.46 -11.70
CA PHE A 302 7.49 8.04 -11.02
C PHE A 302 7.80 7.55 -9.61
N PRO A 303 6.82 7.62 -8.68
CA PRO A 303 6.97 7.08 -7.34
C PRO A 303 6.98 5.54 -7.38
N SER A 304 7.80 4.95 -6.55
CA SER A 304 7.92 3.50 -6.39
C SER A 304 7.83 3.15 -4.92
N ASP A 305 7.03 2.15 -4.56
CA ASP A 305 6.92 1.67 -3.18
C ASP A 305 8.08 0.76 -2.80
N SER A 306 8.86 0.30 -3.78
CA SER A 306 10.02 -0.55 -3.54
C SER A 306 11.32 0.15 -3.91
N VAL A 307 12.31 0.02 -3.03
CA VAL A 307 13.72 0.30 -3.32
C VAL A 307 14.40 -0.89 -4.02
N PHE A 308 13.61 -1.91 -4.38
CA PHE A 308 14.10 -3.13 -5.01
C PHE A 308 14.15 -2.92 -6.52
N SER A 309 15.31 -2.72 -7.08
CA SER A 309 15.55 -2.94 -8.50
C SER A 309 15.85 -4.42 -8.69
N ALA A 310 15.20 -5.07 -9.66
CA ALA A 310 15.38 -6.46 -10.03
C ALA A 310 16.77 -7.01 -9.69
N GLY A 311 16.88 -7.78 -8.60
CA GLY A 311 18.07 -8.52 -8.20
C GLY A 311 19.28 -7.72 -7.71
N LYS A 312 19.21 -6.40 -7.59
CA LYS A 312 20.33 -5.59 -7.06
C LYS A 312 19.82 -4.44 -6.21
N THR A 313 19.91 -4.55 -4.92
CA THR A 313 19.83 -3.41 -3.99
C THR A 313 20.89 -2.38 -4.39
N THR A 314 20.46 -1.24 -4.92
CA THR A 314 21.37 -0.12 -5.16
C THR A 314 21.73 0.48 -3.79
N THR A 315 22.93 0.24 -3.36
CA THR A 315 23.43 0.23 -1.99
C THR A 315 23.54 1.58 -1.26
N LYS A 316 23.04 2.68 -1.81
CA LYS A 316 23.31 4.00 -1.21
C LYS A 316 22.17 4.66 -0.41
N SER A 317 20.94 4.13 -0.48
CA SER A 317 19.79 4.74 0.20
C SER A 317 18.83 3.74 0.88
N VAL A 318 19.26 2.49 1.07
CA VAL A 318 18.44 1.46 1.71
C VAL A 318 18.80 1.30 3.18
N THR A 319 17.81 1.08 4.03
CA THR A 319 18.02 0.81 5.45
C THR A 319 18.64 -0.58 5.63
N ALA A 320 19.30 -0.81 6.78
CA ALA A 320 19.75 -2.16 7.13
C ALA A 320 18.59 -3.17 7.16
N GLU A 321 17.37 -2.69 7.50
CA GLU A 321 16.17 -3.52 7.51
C GLU A 321 15.69 -3.87 6.10
N THR A 322 15.84 -2.97 5.13
CA THR A 322 15.60 -3.27 3.70
C THR A 322 16.51 -4.41 3.23
N GLN A 323 17.79 -4.34 3.57
CA GLN A 323 18.76 -5.38 3.18
C GLN A 323 18.40 -6.71 3.84
N ARG A 324 18.07 -6.70 5.13
CA ARG A 324 17.61 -7.90 5.85
C ARG A 324 16.39 -8.51 5.19
N PHE A 325 15.36 -7.70 4.91
CA PHE A 325 14.14 -8.17 4.25
C PHE A 325 14.44 -8.91 2.94
N VAL A 326 15.28 -8.34 2.06
CA VAL A 326 15.62 -8.95 0.77
C VAL A 326 16.35 -10.28 0.95
N ILE A 327 17.33 -10.32 1.86
CA ILE A 327 18.11 -11.54 2.14
C ILE A 327 17.20 -12.64 2.72
N GLU A 328 16.40 -12.31 3.73
CA GLU A 328 15.54 -13.28 4.40
C GLU A 328 14.37 -13.73 3.52
N TYR A 329 13.89 -12.84 2.62
CA TYR A 329 12.88 -13.20 1.63
C TYR A 329 13.42 -14.27 0.67
N ALA A 330 14.62 -14.06 0.12
CA ALA A 330 15.28 -15.01 -0.75
C ALA A 330 15.59 -16.34 -0.02
N ASN A 331 16.04 -16.29 1.23
CA ASN A 331 16.30 -17.48 2.06
C ASN A 331 15.02 -18.32 2.28
N LYS A 332 13.87 -17.65 2.49
CA LYS A 332 12.61 -18.33 2.82
C LYS A 332 11.83 -18.80 1.59
N TYR A 333 11.81 -18.00 0.52
CA TYR A 333 10.96 -18.24 -0.64
C TYR A 333 11.73 -18.66 -1.90
N GLY A 334 13.07 -18.73 -1.83
CA GLY A 334 13.97 -19.12 -2.90
C GLY A 334 14.70 -17.95 -3.54
N ASN A 335 15.92 -18.18 -4.02
CA ASN A 335 16.79 -17.14 -4.60
C ASN A 335 16.25 -16.54 -5.90
N ASP A 336 15.36 -17.24 -6.59
CA ASP A 336 14.69 -16.78 -7.81
C ASP A 336 13.40 -16.01 -7.51
N SER A 337 12.98 -15.92 -6.23
CA SER A 337 11.80 -15.18 -5.80
C SER A 337 12.18 -13.73 -5.50
N GLU A 338 11.74 -12.82 -6.35
CA GLU A 338 11.90 -11.38 -6.10
C GLU A 338 10.82 -10.88 -5.14
N PRO A 339 11.19 -10.13 -4.08
CA PRO A 339 10.20 -9.56 -3.17
C PRO A 339 9.40 -8.46 -3.86
N THR A 340 8.08 -8.47 -3.66
CA THR A 340 7.19 -7.43 -4.16
C THR A 340 7.09 -6.25 -3.18
N SER A 341 6.61 -5.11 -3.66
CA SER A 341 6.27 -3.97 -2.79
C SER A 341 5.22 -4.35 -1.75
N ASN A 342 4.25 -5.20 -2.11
CA ASN A 342 3.20 -5.65 -1.21
C ASN A 342 3.77 -6.54 -0.10
N ALA A 343 4.70 -7.44 -0.41
CA ALA A 343 5.40 -8.22 0.61
C ALA A 343 6.19 -7.32 1.56
N ALA A 344 6.87 -6.29 1.06
CA ALA A 344 7.59 -5.34 1.89
C ALA A 344 6.67 -4.51 2.80
N LEU A 345 5.50 -4.08 2.30
CA LEU A 345 4.51 -3.35 3.11
C LEU A 345 3.85 -4.24 4.17
N GLY A 346 3.59 -5.52 3.86
CA GLY A 346 3.15 -6.50 4.85
C GLY A 346 4.19 -6.71 5.96
N TYR A 347 5.46 -6.85 5.57
CA TYR A 347 6.60 -6.93 6.50
C TYR A 347 6.67 -5.71 7.41
N ASP A 348 6.59 -4.51 6.85
CA ASP A 348 6.63 -3.26 7.60
C ASP A 348 5.43 -3.10 8.53
N SER A 349 4.23 -3.50 8.10
CA SER A 349 3.03 -3.47 8.94
C SER A 349 3.19 -4.34 10.19
N TYR A 350 3.83 -5.51 10.04
CA TYR A 350 4.17 -6.35 11.19
C TYR A 350 5.22 -5.69 12.09
N LEU A 351 6.28 -5.09 11.52
CA LEU A 351 7.29 -4.37 12.30
C LEU A 351 6.67 -3.21 13.10
N LEU A 352 5.77 -2.45 12.50
CA LEU A 352 5.05 -1.37 13.18
C LEU A 352 4.22 -1.91 14.34
N ALA A 353 3.51 -3.01 14.14
CA ALA A 353 2.72 -3.67 15.18
C ALA A 353 3.59 -4.11 16.37
N ILE A 354 4.69 -4.83 16.13
CA ILE A 354 5.56 -5.32 17.22
C ILE A 354 6.32 -4.19 17.93
N ASN A 355 6.74 -3.15 17.20
CA ASN A 355 7.37 -1.99 17.81
C ASN A 355 6.39 -1.24 18.73
N ALA A 356 5.12 -1.13 18.33
CA ALA A 356 4.09 -0.55 19.17
C ALA A 356 3.78 -1.40 20.42
N ILE A 357 3.70 -2.73 20.25
CA ILE A 357 3.53 -3.67 21.38
C ILE A 357 4.70 -3.55 22.37
N ASN A 358 5.93 -3.53 21.83
CA ASN A 358 7.15 -3.38 22.63
C ASN A 358 7.17 -2.04 23.39
N LYS A 359 6.89 -0.92 22.70
CA LYS A 359 6.84 0.42 23.30
C LYS A 359 5.73 0.54 24.36
N ALA A 360 4.56 -0.03 24.09
CA ALA A 360 3.45 -0.07 25.05
C ALA A 360 3.76 -0.92 26.28
N ASN A 361 4.63 -1.90 26.15
CA ASN A 361 4.88 -2.94 27.16
C ASN A 361 3.57 -3.53 27.69
N SER A 362 2.59 -3.74 26.82
CA SER A 362 1.22 -4.11 27.15
C SER A 362 0.60 -4.95 26.03
N LYS A 363 -0.34 -5.83 26.39
CA LYS A 363 -1.20 -6.59 25.45
C LYS A 363 -2.53 -5.88 25.18
N LYS A 364 -2.80 -4.76 25.85
CA LYS A 364 -4.09 -4.06 25.73
C LYS A 364 -4.12 -3.22 24.45
N PRO A 365 -5.15 -3.39 23.59
CA PRO A 365 -5.27 -2.64 22.34
C PRO A 365 -5.17 -1.12 22.49
N ALA A 366 -5.74 -0.55 23.57
CA ALA A 366 -5.70 0.90 23.81
C ALA A 366 -4.27 1.43 24.04
N ASP A 367 -3.44 0.69 24.80
CA ASP A 367 -2.05 1.05 25.06
C ASP A 367 -1.23 0.93 23.78
N ILE A 368 -1.47 -0.13 23.00
CA ILE A 368 -0.79 -0.36 21.71
C ILE A 368 -1.19 0.72 20.70
N ARG A 369 -2.47 1.11 20.65
CA ARG A 369 -2.93 2.21 19.79
C ARG A 369 -2.20 3.51 20.12
N LYS A 370 -2.07 3.84 21.40
CA LYS A 370 -1.32 5.02 21.86
C LYS A 370 0.14 4.92 21.43
N ALA A 371 0.78 3.78 21.67
CA ALA A 371 2.16 3.56 21.26
C ALA A 371 2.37 3.66 19.74
N LEU A 372 1.42 3.14 18.90
CA LEU A 372 1.44 3.29 17.45
C LEU A 372 1.46 4.76 17.02
N SER A 373 0.54 5.59 17.58
CA SER A 373 0.50 7.01 17.22
C SER A 373 1.73 7.82 17.66
N GLU A 374 2.56 7.25 18.52
CA GLU A 374 3.79 7.85 19.01
C GLU A 374 5.05 7.18 18.46
N LEU A 375 4.94 6.29 17.47
CA LEU A 375 6.10 5.70 16.81
C LEU A 375 6.83 6.76 15.98
N SER A 376 8.14 6.79 16.13
CA SER A 376 9.01 7.65 15.35
C SER A 376 10.33 6.94 15.08
N GLY A 377 10.85 7.05 13.86
CA GLY A 377 12.14 6.50 13.49
C GLY A 377 12.16 4.97 13.35
N VAL A 378 11.02 4.30 13.20
CA VAL A 378 10.97 2.85 13.00
C VAL A 378 11.48 2.51 11.61
N ARG A 379 12.56 1.74 11.55
CA ARG A 379 13.16 1.29 10.29
C ARG A 379 12.43 0.07 9.77
N GLY A 380 11.91 0.17 8.55
CA GLY A 380 11.26 -0.90 7.83
C GLY A 380 11.95 -1.23 6.51
N ALA A 381 11.41 -2.19 5.77
CA ALA A 381 11.88 -2.57 4.44
C ALA A 381 11.65 -1.47 3.42
N THR A 382 10.58 -0.66 3.55
CA THR A 382 10.23 0.41 2.62
C THR A 382 10.63 1.81 3.10
N GLY A 383 11.42 1.92 4.16
CA GLY A 383 11.93 3.19 4.69
C GLY A 383 11.79 3.35 6.19
N VAL A 384 11.87 4.60 6.65
CA VAL A 384 11.77 4.94 8.08
C VAL A 384 10.39 5.53 8.35
N PHE A 385 9.72 5.04 9.38
CA PHE A 385 8.34 5.40 9.72
C PHE A 385 8.28 6.32 10.94
N THR A 386 7.52 7.39 10.79
CA THR A 386 6.95 8.22 11.84
C THR A 386 5.49 8.45 11.46
N PHE A 387 4.55 8.49 12.38
CA PHE A 387 3.14 8.73 12.07
C PHE A 387 2.75 10.19 12.27
N ASP A 388 1.88 10.69 11.38
CA ASP A 388 1.15 11.94 11.59
C ASP A 388 -0.07 11.75 12.52
N SER A 389 -0.81 12.83 12.78
CA SER A 389 -2.02 12.80 13.64
C SER A 389 -3.15 11.90 13.09
N ASP A 390 -3.15 11.65 11.79
CA ASP A 390 -4.19 10.89 11.09
C ASP A 390 -3.80 9.42 10.85
N GLY A 391 -2.66 8.98 11.40
CA GLY A 391 -2.17 7.62 11.28
C GLY A 391 -1.55 7.29 9.91
N ASN A 392 -1.16 8.32 9.14
CA ASN A 392 -0.39 8.14 7.92
C ASN A 392 1.11 8.19 8.21
N PRO A 393 1.94 7.41 7.50
CA PRO A 393 3.37 7.48 7.69
C PRO A 393 3.95 8.77 7.08
N VAL A 394 4.73 9.48 7.84
CA VAL A 394 5.64 10.52 7.34
C VAL A 394 6.93 9.81 6.98
N LYS A 395 7.13 9.48 5.72
CA LYS A 395 8.34 8.81 5.24
C LYS A 395 8.73 9.30 3.85
N SER A 396 9.98 9.06 3.50
CA SER A 396 10.54 9.42 2.20
C SER A 396 9.79 8.75 1.05
N VAL A 397 9.65 9.47 -0.06
CA VAL A 397 9.11 8.93 -1.31
C VAL A 397 10.25 8.40 -2.16
N ASN A 398 10.22 7.11 -2.48
CA ASN A 398 11.16 6.54 -3.43
C ASN A 398 10.72 6.91 -4.85
N LEU A 399 11.66 7.39 -5.65
CA LEU A 399 11.43 7.73 -7.05
C LEU A 399 12.26 6.82 -7.96
N SER A 400 11.68 6.43 -9.07
CA SER A 400 12.28 5.58 -10.07
C SER A 400 12.21 6.20 -11.47
N THR A 401 13.08 5.74 -12.34
CA THR A 401 13.09 6.02 -13.79
C THR A 401 13.24 4.72 -14.56
N ILE A 402 13.07 4.79 -15.88
CA ILE A 402 13.35 3.67 -16.78
C ILE A 402 14.55 4.01 -17.63
N LYS A 403 15.59 3.16 -17.60
CA LYS A 403 16.76 3.25 -18.47
C LYS A 403 17.04 1.89 -19.08
N SER A 404 17.22 1.86 -20.41
CA SER A 404 17.53 0.62 -21.16
C SER A 404 16.53 -0.51 -20.86
N GLY A 405 15.24 -0.18 -20.76
CA GLY A 405 14.15 -1.13 -20.48
C GLY A 405 14.18 -1.75 -19.08
N LYS A 406 14.80 -1.06 -18.09
CA LYS A 406 14.83 -1.47 -16.69
C LYS A 406 14.42 -0.32 -15.80
N VAL A 407 13.66 -0.63 -14.76
CA VAL A 407 13.35 0.32 -13.67
C VAL A 407 14.61 0.51 -12.84
N ILE A 408 14.97 1.76 -12.60
CA ILE A 408 16.14 2.15 -11.78
C ILE A 408 15.67 3.12 -10.71
N SER A 409 16.02 2.86 -9.45
CA SER A 409 15.81 3.80 -8.35
C SER A 409 16.66 5.06 -8.58
N LEU A 410 16.04 6.21 -8.54
CA LEU A 410 16.69 7.51 -8.76
C LEU A 410 17.06 8.20 -7.47
N TYR A 411 16.10 8.32 -6.58
CA TYR A 411 16.19 9.22 -5.45
C TYR A 411 15.21 8.82 -4.36
N VAL A 412 15.63 9.02 -3.12
CA VAL A 412 14.77 8.91 -1.95
C VAL A 412 14.63 10.32 -1.38
N THR A 413 13.44 10.89 -1.41
CA THR A 413 13.20 12.18 -0.77
C THR A 413 13.32 12.00 0.74
N ASN A 414 14.18 12.78 1.38
CA ASN A 414 14.26 12.81 2.84
C ASN A 414 13.86 14.20 3.31
N GLU A 415 12.89 14.30 4.20
CA GLU A 415 12.67 15.56 4.96
C GLU A 415 13.89 15.98 5.79
N ALA A 416 14.90 15.11 5.90
CA ALA A 416 16.14 15.32 6.67
C ALA A 416 17.41 15.44 5.81
N THR A 417 17.31 15.58 4.48
CA THR A 417 18.52 15.76 3.66
C THR A 417 18.99 17.21 3.76
N THR A 418 19.85 17.45 4.72
CA THR A 418 20.63 18.70 4.82
C THR A 418 21.48 18.90 3.56
N ALA A 419 21.80 20.14 3.25
CA ALA A 419 22.55 20.60 2.08
C ALA A 419 23.85 19.81 1.75
N GLU A 420 24.42 19.10 2.71
CA GLU A 420 25.62 18.27 2.59
C GLU A 420 25.49 17.05 1.65
N THR A 421 24.28 16.53 1.48
CA THR A 421 24.04 15.36 0.60
C THR A 421 23.83 15.76 -0.86
N MET A 422 23.43 17.00 -1.10
CA MET A 422 23.18 17.56 -2.44
C MET A 422 24.47 17.80 -3.24
N GLU A 423 25.59 18.04 -2.56
CA GLU A 423 26.89 18.29 -3.20
C GLU A 423 27.55 17.01 -3.77
N LYS A 424 27.13 15.83 -3.31
CA LYS A 424 27.69 14.52 -3.75
C LYS A 424 26.95 13.88 -4.93
N ILE A 425 25.86 14.51 -5.43
CA ILE A 425 25.01 13.96 -6.51
C ILE A 425 25.21 14.75 -7.83
N LYS A 426 25.88 15.89 -7.80
CA LYS A 426 26.38 16.59 -8.98
C LYS A 426 27.61 15.89 -9.56
#